data_9f9af14b55c9e1a18da75d66747a9c7e
#
_entry.id   9f9af14b55c9e1a18da75d66747a9c7e
#
_cell.length_a   1.000
_cell.length_b   1.000
_cell.length_c   1.000
_cell.angle_alpha   90.00
_cell.angle_beta   90.00
_cell.angle_gamma   90.00
#
_symmetry.space_group_name_H-M   'P 1'
#
loop_
_entity.id
_entity.type
_entity.pdbx_description
1 polymer ?
#
loop_
_entity_poly.entity_id
_entity_poly.type
_entity_poly.pdbx_seq_one_letter_code
_entity_poly.pdbx_strand_id
1 'polypeptide(L)'
;MHLIVGLGNPGAAYAQTRHNVGMWVIERAAARWSIRLAKRGTAHRGSGRLGSERLELAGTLDWMNITGPPLKGLLREYSLTADALILVHDDLDLDLGRLRIKQAGGHGGHNGIKSVVEALGTAQFVRVKIGIGRPAPRQDSADYVLQAFTREELEVLNPCLDRAVDALECLIHRGTAVAMNQFNVRERENGNDEQ
;
A
#
# COMPACT_ATOMS: atom_id res chain seq x y z
N MET A 1 -5.96 -8.10 15.79
CA MET A 1 -5.91 -8.64 14.40
C MET A 1 -5.95 -7.48 13.44
N HIS A 2 -5.14 -7.49 12.39
CA HIS A 2 -5.08 -6.46 11.35
C HIS A 2 -5.39 -7.05 9.98
N LEU A 3 -6.13 -6.31 9.15
CA LEU A 3 -6.31 -6.57 7.72
C LEU A 3 -5.41 -5.61 6.95
N ILE A 4 -4.43 -6.15 6.24
CA ILE A 4 -3.46 -5.36 5.47
C ILE A 4 -3.69 -5.64 3.99
N VAL A 5 -4.06 -4.61 3.23
CA VAL A 5 -4.46 -4.75 1.83
C VAL A 5 -3.59 -3.90 0.92
N GLY A 6 -2.93 -4.54 -0.03
CA GLY A 6 -2.26 -3.87 -1.14
C GLY A 6 -3.22 -3.67 -2.31
N LEU A 7 -3.41 -2.42 -2.71
CA LEU A 7 -4.22 -2.12 -3.88
C LEU A 7 -3.46 -2.44 -5.17
N GLY A 8 -4.19 -2.94 -6.17
CA GLY A 8 -3.67 -3.27 -7.49
C GLY A 8 -4.75 -3.85 -8.39
N ASN A 9 -4.55 -3.77 -9.69
CA ASN A 9 -5.40 -4.38 -10.70
C ASN A 9 -5.04 -5.87 -10.88
N PRO A 10 -6.02 -6.75 -11.11
CA PRO A 10 -5.77 -8.16 -11.36
C PRO A 10 -5.20 -8.39 -12.77
N GLY A 11 -4.50 -9.51 -12.92
CA GLY A 11 -3.98 -9.98 -14.20
C GLY A 11 -2.51 -9.63 -14.46
N ALA A 12 -1.84 -10.49 -15.26
CA ALA A 12 -0.41 -10.39 -15.53
C ALA A 12 -0.01 -9.09 -16.24
N ALA A 13 -0.90 -8.52 -17.07
CA ALA A 13 -0.66 -7.25 -17.76
C ALA A 13 -0.47 -6.07 -16.82
N TYR A 14 -1.03 -6.12 -15.62
CA TYR A 14 -0.95 -5.04 -14.62
C TYR A 14 0.04 -5.32 -13.50
N ALA A 15 0.55 -6.54 -13.40
CA ALA A 15 1.39 -6.96 -12.29
C ALA A 15 2.64 -6.07 -12.08
N GLN A 16 3.19 -5.52 -13.15
CA GLN A 16 4.40 -4.68 -13.13
C GLN A 16 4.11 -3.18 -13.20
N THR A 17 2.84 -2.77 -13.12
CA THR A 17 2.48 -1.36 -13.22
C THR A 17 2.66 -0.62 -11.89
N ARG A 18 2.83 0.72 -11.98
CA ARG A 18 2.94 1.62 -10.82
C ARG A 18 1.74 1.48 -9.89
N HIS A 19 0.55 1.28 -10.45
CA HIS A 19 -0.70 1.13 -9.70
C HIS A 19 -0.77 -0.17 -8.87
N ASN A 20 0.13 -1.12 -9.13
CA ASN A 20 0.23 -2.39 -8.40
C ASN A 20 1.32 -2.37 -7.30
N VAL A 21 1.99 -1.24 -7.06
CA VAL A 21 3.04 -1.14 -6.04
C VAL A 21 2.56 -1.54 -4.64
N GLY A 22 1.28 -1.32 -4.33
CA GLY A 22 0.66 -1.79 -3.09
C GLY A 22 0.73 -3.30 -2.96
N MET A 23 0.47 -4.05 -4.03
CA MET A 23 0.59 -5.50 -4.03
C MET A 23 2.04 -5.97 -3.85
N TRP A 24 3.02 -5.26 -4.43
CA TRP A 24 4.43 -5.60 -4.25
C TRP A 24 4.89 -5.51 -2.78
N VAL A 25 4.37 -4.54 -2.03
CA VAL A 25 4.62 -4.46 -0.59
C VAL A 25 4.01 -5.65 0.14
N ILE A 26 2.78 -6.07 -0.22
CA ILE A 26 2.14 -7.25 0.37
C ILE A 26 2.93 -8.53 0.09
N GLU A 27 3.43 -8.71 -1.13
CA GLU A 27 4.26 -9.87 -1.50
C GLU A 27 5.57 -9.90 -0.70
N ARG A 28 6.24 -8.75 -0.52
CA ARG A 28 7.45 -8.64 0.32
C ARG A 28 7.16 -8.91 1.79
N ALA A 29 6.08 -8.36 2.32
CA ALA A 29 5.64 -8.62 3.69
C ALA A 29 5.34 -10.11 3.89
N ALA A 30 4.63 -10.73 2.97
CA ALA A 30 4.31 -12.16 2.98
C ALA A 30 5.57 -13.03 2.97
N ALA A 31 6.54 -12.71 2.11
CA ALA A 31 7.82 -13.39 2.06
C ALA A 31 8.61 -13.25 3.38
N ARG A 32 8.73 -12.02 3.90
CA ARG A 32 9.45 -11.72 5.15
C ARG A 32 8.82 -12.40 6.36
N TRP A 33 7.49 -12.45 6.44
CA TRP A 33 6.75 -13.01 7.57
C TRP A 33 6.38 -14.48 7.40
N SER A 34 6.86 -15.13 6.33
CA SER A 34 6.58 -16.51 5.99
C SER A 34 5.08 -16.82 5.89
N ILE A 35 4.31 -15.88 5.36
CA ILE A 35 2.88 -16.00 5.10
C ILE A 35 2.69 -16.42 3.65
N ARG A 36 2.08 -17.60 3.42
CA ARG A 36 1.77 -18.07 2.06
C ARG A 36 0.54 -17.36 1.53
N LEU A 37 0.70 -16.58 0.46
CA LEU A 37 -0.42 -16.02 -0.30
C LEU A 37 -0.98 -17.09 -1.25
N ALA A 38 -2.30 -17.27 -1.20
CA ALA A 38 -3.03 -18.14 -2.12
C ALA A 38 -4.06 -17.34 -2.91
N LYS A 39 -4.21 -17.66 -4.19
CA LYS A 39 -5.24 -17.05 -5.04
C LYS A 39 -6.62 -17.53 -4.61
N ARG A 40 -7.53 -16.60 -4.35
CA ARG A 40 -8.96 -16.84 -4.03
C ARG A 40 -9.82 -15.90 -4.87
N GLY A 41 -10.36 -16.39 -5.99
CA GLY A 41 -10.98 -15.54 -7.00
C GLY A 41 -9.95 -14.64 -7.68
N THR A 42 -10.17 -13.33 -7.66
CA THR A 42 -9.23 -12.31 -8.11
C THR A 42 -8.17 -11.97 -7.05
N ALA A 43 -8.48 -12.17 -5.77
CA ALA A 43 -7.64 -11.80 -4.66
C ALA A 43 -6.49 -12.79 -4.41
N HIS A 44 -5.36 -12.27 -3.93
CA HIS A 44 -4.29 -13.04 -3.29
C HIS A 44 -4.39 -12.81 -1.78
N ARG A 45 -4.56 -13.88 -0.99
CA ARG A 45 -4.80 -13.80 0.45
C ARG A 45 -3.95 -14.78 1.23
N GLY A 46 -3.54 -14.38 2.43
CA GLY A 46 -2.82 -15.24 3.36
C GLY A 46 -2.96 -14.79 4.80
N SER A 47 -3.28 -15.74 5.68
CA SER A 47 -3.39 -15.51 7.12
C SER A 47 -2.09 -15.90 7.81
N GLY A 48 -1.70 -15.15 8.83
CA GLY A 48 -0.50 -15.44 9.61
C GLY A 48 -0.47 -14.70 10.94
N ARG A 49 0.72 -14.69 11.54
CA ARG A 49 1.00 -13.97 12.78
C ARG A 49 2.33 -13.25 12.67
N LEU A 50 2.40 -12.09 13.32
CA LEU A 50 3.63 -11.36 13.56
C LEU A 50 3.75 -11.15 15.09
N GLY A 51 4.59 -11.96 15.73
CA GLY A 51 4.59 -12.08 17.20
C GLY A 51 3.23 -12.56 17.74
N SER A 52 2.62 -11.81 18.65
CA SER A 52 1.28 -12.08 19.19
C SER A 52 0.14 -11.69 18.25
N GLU A 53 0.39 -10.78 17.28
CA GLU A 53 -0.62 -10.20 16.44
C GLU A 53 -1.06 -11.15 15.30
N ARG A 54 -2.38 -11.28 15.11
CA ARG A 54 -2.96 -12.00 13.97
C ARG A 54 -3.11 -11.06 12.79
N LEU A 55 -2.75 -11.54 11.61
CA LEU A 55 -2.77 -10.79 10.36
C LEU A 55 -3.53 -11.53 9.26
N GLU A 56 -4.23 -10.78 8.45
CA GLU A 56 -4.62 -11.19 7.11
C GLU A 56 -3.96 -10.23 6.11
N LEU A 57 -3.18 -10.79 5.20
CA LEU A 57 -2.65 -10.09 4.04
C LEU A 57 -3.57 -10.33 2.85
N ALA A 58 -3.88 -9.29 2.11
CA ALA A 58 -4.67 -9.42 0.89
C ALA A 58 -4.22 -8.42 -0.18
N GLY A 59 -4.46 -8.74 -1.44
CA GLY A 59 -4.19 -7.82 -2.53
C GLY A 59 -4.94 -8.19 -3.80
N THR A 60 -5.01 -7.25 -4.76
CA THR A 60 -5.73 -7.40 -6.03
C THR A 60 -7.13 -7.98 -5.85
N LEU A 61 -7.91 -7.38 -4.95
CA LEU A 61 -9.23 -7.88 -4.59
C LEU A 61 -10.20 -7.88 -5.77
N ASP A 62 -10.11 -6.85 -6.62
CA ASP A 62 -10.82 -6.67 -7.88
C ASP A 62 -10.15 -5.54 -8.68
N TRP A 63 -10.75 -5.07 -9.79
CA TRP A 63 -10.30 -3.87 -10.47
C TRP A 63 -10.23 -2.68 -9.52
N MET A 64 -9.25 -1.81 -9.73
CA MET A 64 -8.94 -0.71 -8.81
C MET A 64 -10.17 0.11 -8.44
N ASN A 65 -11.02 0.45 -9.39
CA ASN A 65 -12.22 1.28 -9.20
C ASN A 65 -13.39 0.57 -8.50
N ILE A 66 -13.34 -0.73 -8.31
CA ILE A 66 -14.39 -1.54 -7.65
C ILE A 66 -13.85 -2.43 -6.53
N THR A 67 -12.64 -2.13 -6.02
CA THR A 67 -12.00 -2.90 -4.94
C THR A 67 -12.68 -2.73 -3.56
N GLY A 68 -13.47 -1.69 -3.37
CA GLY A 68 -14.14 -1.39 -2.10
C GLY A 68 -15.14 -2.45 -1.63
N PRO A 69 -16.11 -2.91 -2.45
CA PRO A 69 -17.07 -3.92 -2.04
C PRO A 69 -16.44 -5.24 -1.58
N PRO A 70 -15.49 -5.88 -2.30
CA PRO A 70 -14.82 -7.08 -1.80
C PRO A 70 -13.99 -6.81 -0.52
N LEU A 71 -13.38 -5.65 -0.36
CA LEU A 71 -12.69 -5.28 0.87
C LEU A 71 -13.66 -5.19 2.07
N LYS A 72 -14.82 -4.56 1.87
CA LYS A 72 -15.89 -4.56 2.90
C LYS A 72 -16.34 -5.97 3.26
N GLY A 73 -16.40 -6.87 2.27
CA GLY A 73 -16.66 -8.29 2.48
C GLY A 73 -15.62 -8.94 3.41
N LEU A 74 -14.33 -8.66 3.20
CA LEU A 74 -13.26 -9.17 4.05
C LEU A 74 -13.34 -8.65 5.49
N LEU A 75 -13.60 -7.36 5.70
CA LEU A 75 -13.79 -6.81 7.04
C LEU A 75 -14.94 -7.52 7.77
N ARG A 76 -16.05 -7.80 7.08
CA ARG A 76 -17.18 -8.54 7.64
C ARG A 76 -16.80 -10.01 7.95
N GLU A 77 -16.10 -10.67 7.04
CA GLU A 77 -15.64 -12.07 7.22
C GLU A 77 -14.82 -12.24 8.51
N TYR A 78 -13.98 -11.25 8.83
CA TYR A 78 -13.14 -11.27 10.03
C TYR A 78 -13.74 -10.53 11.24
N SER A 79 -14.96 -10.01 11.12
CA SER A 79 -15.61 -9.16 12.16
C SER A 79 -14.74 -7.97 12.56
N LEU A 80 -14.13 -7.31 11.58
CA LEU A 80 -13.26 -6.13 11.74
C LEU A 80 -13.97 -4.86 11.33
N THR A 81 -13.55 -3.76 11.94
CA THR A 81 -13.94 -2.40 11.60
C THR A 81 -12.84 -1.67 10.83
N ALA A 82 -13.12 -0.49 10.30
CA ALA A 82 -12.18 0.23 9.42
C ALA A 82 -10.87 0.64 10.13
N ASP A 83 -10.85 0.74 11.44
CA ASP A 83 -9.67 1.05 12.26
C ASP A 83 -8.63 -0.09 12.27
N ALA A 84 -9.06 -1.34 12.02
CA ALA A 84 -8.17 -2.50 11.87
C ALA A 84 -7.60 -2.63 10.44
N LEU A 85 -8.01 -1.76 9.50
CA LEU A 85 -7.57 -1.77 8.10
C LEU A 85 -6.32 -0.93 7.90
N ILE A 86 -5.33 -1.52 7.25
CA ILE A 86 -4.16 -0.85 6.71
C ILE A 86 -4.16 -1.03 5.19
N LEU A 87 -4.29 0.06 4.43
CA LEU A 87 -4.18 0.04 2.97
C LEU A 87 -2.80 0.48 2.52
N VAL A 88 -2.23 -0.25 1.56
CA VAL A 88 -0.98 0.11 0.88
C VAL A 88 -1.31 0.45 -0.57
N HIS A 89 -0.88 1.62 -1.03
CA HIS A 89 -1.19 2.09 -2.38
C HIS A 89 -0.15 3.10 -2.91
N ASP A 90 -0.14 3.32 -4.21
CA ASP A 90 0.65 4.35 -4.87
C ASP A 90 0.12 5.76 -4.59
N ASP A 91 1.01 6.74 -4.66
CA ASP A 91 0.67 8.16 -4.54
C ASP A 91 1.47 9.00 -5.53
N LEU A 92 0.74 9.71 -6.40
CA LEU A 92 1.31 10.63 -7.40
C LEU A 92 1.89 11.91 -6.79
N ASP A 93 1.43 12.31 -5.60
CA ASP A 93 1.83 13.55 -4.94
C ASP A 93 3.06 13.38 -4.04
N LEU A 94 3.60 12.16 -3.98
CA LEU A 94 4.87 11.85 -3.33
C LEU A 94 5.94 11.56 -4.35
N ASP A 95 7.14 12.09 -4.12
CA ASP A 95 8.32 11.80 -4.92
C ASP A 95 8.56 10.29 -4.99
N LEU A 96 9.12 9.80 -6.09
CA LEU A 96 9.45 8.38 -6.26
C LEU A 96 10.33 7.89 -5.11
N GLY A 97 9.97 6.74 -4.55
CA GLY A 97 10.71 6.14 -3.43
C GLY A 97 10.42 6.77 -2.07
N ARG A 98 9.47 7.71 -1.98
CA ARG A 98 9.05 8.28 -0.71
C ARG A 98 7.91 7.49 -0.09
N LEU A 99 8.02 7.24 1.22
CA LEU A 99 6.99 6.62 2.03
C LEU A 99 6.25 7.67 2.87
N ARG A 100 4.93 7.53 3.01
CA ARG A 100 4.13 8.33 3.95
C ARG A 100 3.00 7.50 4.55
N ILE A 101 2.86 7.56 5.88
CA ILE A 101 1.74 6.97 6.61
C ILE A 101 0.71 8.07 6.91
N LYS A 102 -0.58 7.76 6.72
CA LYS A 102 -1.69 8.65 7.04
C LYS A 102 -2.84 7.87 7.64
N GLN A 103 -3.45 8.37 8.72
CA GLN A 103 -4.56 7.69 9.41
C GLN A 103 -5.92 7.96 8.79
N ALA A 104 -6.09 9.08 8.09
CA ALA A 104 -7.35 9.49 7.48
C ALA A 104 -7.13 10.44 6.31
N GLY A 105 -8.19 10.80 5.60
CA GLY A 105 -8.16 11.88 4.59
C GLY A 105 -8.85 11.54 3.28
N GLY A 106 -8.93 12.50 2.38
CA GLY A 106 -9.50 12.36 1.03
C GLY A 106 -8.78 11.32 0.17
N HIS A 107 -9.38 10.94 -0.95
CA HIS A 107 -8.83 9.92 -1.85
C HIS A 107 -7.71 10.43 -2.77
N GLY A 108 -7.53 11.75 -2.88
CA GLY A 108 -6.46 12.35 -3.69
C GLY A 108 -6.48 11.95 -5.18
N GLY A 109 -7.66 11.69 -5.74
CA GLY A 109 -7.81 11.19 -7.12
C GLY A 109 -7.60 9.68 -7.30
N HIS A 110 -7.11 8.97 -6.28
CA HIS A 110 -6.85 7.53 -6.38
C HIS A 110 -8.16 6.71 -6.40
N ASN A 111 -8.46 6.06 -7.52
CA ASN A 111 -9.73 5.35 -7.73
C ASN A 111 -9.97 4.21 -6.73
N GLY A 112 -8.93 3.48 -6.34
CA GLY A 112 -9.05 2.42 -5.34
C GLY A 112 -9.43 2.95 -3.96
N ILE A 113 -8.80 4.04 -3.52
CA ILE A 113 -9.15 4.69 -2.25
C ILE A 113 -10.58 5.25 -2.30
N LYS A 114 -10.98 5.86 -3.42
CA LYS A 114 -12.34 6.32 -3.64
C LYS A 114 -13.35 5.20 -3.46
N SER A 115 -13.13 4.07 -4.16
CA SER A 115 -13.99 2.88 -4.07
C SER A 115 -14.10 2.34 -2.63
N VAL A 116 -12.99 2.30 -1.89
CA VAL A 116 -12.97 1.84 -0.49
C VAL A 116 -13.75 2.80 0.40
N VAL A 117 -13.55 4.12 0.28
CA VAL A 117 -14.27 5.12 1.07
C VAL A 117 -15.77 5.05 0.82
N GLU A 118 -16.20 4.94 -0.44
CA GLU A 118 -17.61 4.80 -0.82
C GLU A 118 -18.22 3.50 -0.25
N ALA A 119 -17.53 2.36 -0.34
CA ALA A 119 -18.02 1.09 0.16
C ALA A 119 -18.12 1.03 1.68
N LEU A 120 -17.14 1.61 2.40
CA LEU A 120 -17.10 1.60 3.86
C LEU A 120 -17.93 2.72 4.49
N GLY A 121 -18.19 3.81 3.77
CA GLY A 121 -18.84 5.03 4.29
C GLY A 121 -17.94 5.84 5.22
N THR A 122 -16.63 5.57 5.23
CA THR A 122 -15.66 6.27 6.07
C THR A 122 -14.28 6.29 5.41
N ALA A 123 -13.51 7.34 5.73
CA ALA A 123 -12.10 7.46 5.34
C ALA A 123 -11.14 7.24 6.54
N GLN A 124 -11.67 6.78 7.69
CA GLN A 124 -10.93 6.58 8.94
C GLN A 124 -10.27 5.19 8.96
N PHE A 125 -9.19 5.04 8.20
CA PHE A 125 -8.32 3.87 8.17
C PHE A 125 -6.89 4.28 7.85
N VAL A 126 -5.94 3.43 8.25
CA VAL A 126 -4.52 3.70 8.03
C VAL A 126 -4.14 3.45 6.56
N ARG A 127 -3.33 4.32 6.03
CA ARG A 127 -2.76 4.22 4.67
C ARG A 127 -1.26 4.31 4.71
N VAL A 128 -0.61 3.38 4.05
CA VAL A 128 0.81 3.40 3.73
C VAL A 128 0.92 3.78 2.25
N LYS A 129 1.38 4.99 2.00
CA LYS A 129 1.44 5.62 0.67
C LYS A 129 2.85 5.48 0.11
N ILE A 130 2.96 4.92 -1.08
CA ILE A 130 4.22 4.74 -1.79
C ILE A 130 4.30 5.78 -2.90
N GLY A 131 5.27 6.66 -2.82
CA GLY A 131 5.51 7.67 -3.84
C GLY A 131 5.97 7.04 -5.15
N ILE A 132 5.25 7.37 -6.22
CA ILE A 132 5.57 6.95 -7.58
C ILE A 132 5.97 8.12 -8.48
N GLY A 133 5.98 9.35 -7.92
CA GLY A 133 6.22 10.57 -8.66
C GLY A 133 5.05 10.98 -9.56
N ARG A 134 5.15 12.13 -10.17
CA ARG A 134 4.16 12.66 -11.10
C ARG A 134 4.55 12.38 -12.56
N PRO A 135 3.57 12.19 -13.45
CA PRO A 135 3.83 12.11 -14.88
C PRO A 135 4.46 13.40 -15.42
N ALA A 136 5.12 13.30 -16.55
CA ALA A 136 5.62 14.46 -17.28
C ALA A 136 4.47 15.43 -17.66
N PRO A 137 4.77 16.73 -17.84
CA PRO A 137 3.77 17.70 -18.33
C PRO A 137 3.06 17.17 -19.59
N ARG A 138 1.73 17.22 -19.60
CA ARG A 138 0.83 16.72 -20.67
C ARG A 138 0.63 15.21 -20.74
N GLN A 139 1.25 14.40 -19.88
CA GLN A 139 0.96 12.97 -19.78
C GLN A 139 -0.26 12.76 -18.86
N ASP A 140 -1.21 11.93 -19.28
CA ASP A 140 -2.37 11.58 -18.47
C ASP A 140 -1.95 10.75 -17.26
N SER A 141 -2.47 11.09 -16.08
CA SER A 141 -2.17 10.38 -14.84
C SER A 141 -2.72 8.95 -14.84
N ALA A 142 -3.85 8.68 -15.51
CA ALA A 142 -4.41 7.34 -15.61
C ALA A 142 -3.53 6.43 -16.46
N ASP A 143 -2.96 6.95 -17.55
CA ASP A 143 -1.99 6.21 -18.36
C ASP A 143 -0.67 5.98 -17.61
N TYR A 144 -0.22 6.98 -16.85
CA TYR A 144 1.03 6.90 -16.10
C TYR A 144 1.02 5.80 -15.03
N VAL A 145 -0.05 5.68 -14.25
CA VAL A 145 -0.15 4.66 -13.21
C VAL A 145 -0.23 3.24 -13.78
N LEU A 146 -0.60 3.08 -15.04
CA LEU A 146 -0.63 1.80 -15.74
C LEU A 146 0.68 1.45 -16.45
N GLN A 147 1.69 2.32 -16.39
CA GLN A 147 3.03 2.02 -16.92
C GLN A 147 3.89 1.28 -15.90
N ALA A 148 4.82 0.48 -16.41
CA ALA A 148 5.86 -0.12 -15.59
C ALA A 148 6.90 0.92 -15.15
N PHE A 149 7.60 0.66 -14.05
CA PHE A 149 8.79 1.42 -13.68
C PHE A 149 9.97 1.11 -14.61
N THR A 150 10.83 2.11 -14.84
CA THR A 150 12.12 1.87 -15.49
C THR A 150 13.08 1.17 -14.52
N ARG A 151 14.22 0.70 -15.02
CA ARG A 151 15.24 0.08 -14.19
C ARG A 151 15.79 1.05 -13.14
N GLU A 152 16.06 2.27 -13.54
CA GLU A 152 16.57 3.34 -12.68
C GLU A 152 15.55 3.70 -11.58
N GLU A 153 14.28 3.75 -11.93
CA GLU A 153 13.21 3.99 -10.97
C GLU A 153 13.07 2.83 -9.96
N LEU A 154 13.28 1.59 -10.39
CA LEU A 154 13.26 0.43 -9.49
C LEU A 154 14.42 0.45 -8.49
N GLU A 155 15.59 0.98 -8.87
CA GLU A 155 16.72 1.15 -7.95
C GLU A 155 16.39 2.11 -6.79
N VAL A 156 15.59 3.15 -7.06
CA VAL A 156 15.09 4.08 -6.04
C VAL A 156 13.91 3.49 -5.25
N LEU A 157 13.02 2.78 -5.93
CA LEU A 157 11.79 2.26 -5.34
C LEU A 157 12.04 1.07 -4.40
N ASN A 158 12.95 0.15 -4.75
CA ASN A 158 13.15 -1.08 -3.99
C ASN A 158 13.46 -0.86 -2.50
N PRO A 159 14.36 0.06 -2.09
CA PRO A 159 14.56 0.37 -0.68
C PRO A 159 13.29 0.90 0.01
N CYS A 160 12.47 1.69 -0.70
CA CYS A 160 11.20 2.19 -0.18
C CYS A 160 10.20 1.05 0.09
N LEU A 161 10.14 0.03 -0.77
CA LEU A 161 9.26 -1.12 -0.55
C LEU A 161 9.68 -1.94 0.69
N ASP A 162 10.98 -2.11 0.93
CA ASP A 162 11.47 -2.78 2.13
C ASP A 162 11.16 -1.95 3.38
N ARG A 163 11.38 -0.63 3.31
CA ARG A 163 10.99 0.31 4.36
C ARG A 163 9.48 0.35 4.62
N ALA A 164 8.66 0.12 3.59
CA ALA A 164 7.21 0.00 3.77
C ALA A 164 6.83 -1.24 4.60
N VAL A 165 7.54 -2.36 4.45
CA VAL A 165 7.34 -3.53 5.31
C VAL A 165 7.75 -3.23 6.75
N ASP A 166 8.87 -2.52 6.98
CA ASP A 166 9.27 -2.06 8.32
C ASP A 166 8.20 -1.15 8.95
N ALA A 167 7.60 -0.27 8.13
CA ALA A 167 6.50 0.59 8.56
C ALA A 167 5.25 -0.19 8.94
N LEU A 168 4.91 -1.26 8.20
CA LEU A 168 3.82 -2.17 8.56
C LEU A 168 4.09 -2.87 9.90
N GLU A 169 5.31 -3.36 10.13
CA GLU A 169 5.70 -3.97 11.41
C GLU A 169 5.56 -2.96 12.57
N CYS A 170 6.03 -1.73 12.37
CA CYS A 170 5.90 -0.66 13.34
C CYS A 170 4.42 -0.31 13.64
N LEU A 171 3.58 -0.23 12.60
CA LEU A 171 2.14 -0.01 12.73
C LEU A 171 1.47 -1.08 13.59
N ILE A 172 1.82 -2.35 13.35
CA ILE A 172 1.25 -3.52 14.04
C ILE A 172 1.67 -3.56 15.51
N HIS A 173 2.96 -3.35 15.80
CA HIS A 173 3.51 -3.50 17.15
C HIS A 173 3.49 -2.25 18.01
N ARG A 174 3.60 -1.06 17.41
CA ARG A 174 3.79 0.20 18.11
C ARG A 174 2.69 1.24 17.85
N GLY A 175 1.79 0.93 16.91
CA GLY A 175 0.64 1.78 16.57
C GLY A 175 0.96 2.94 15.64
N THR A 176 -0.11 3.60 15.18
CA THR A 176 -0.07 4.58 14.08
C THR A 176 0.75 5.83 14.43
N ALA A 177 0.63 6.35 15.65
CA ALA A 177 1.35 7.57 16.04
C ALA A 177 2.87 7.40 15.98
N VAL A 178 3.38 6.27 16.51
CA VAL A 178 4.81 5.95 16.50
C VAL A 178 5.31 5.73 15.08
N ALA A 179 4.56 4.98 14.28
CA ALA A 179 4.92 4.72 12.89
C ALA A 179 4.95 6.01 12.06
N MET A 180 3.96 6.91 12.23
CA MET A 180 3.96 8.20 11.54
C MET A 180 5.17 9.06 11.92
N ASN A 181 5.52 9.12 13.20
CA ASN A 181 6.69 9.88 13.66
C ASN A 181 8.00 9.31 13.11
N GLN A 182 8.12 8.01 13.01
CA GLN A 182 9.34 7.33 12.54
C GLN A 182 9.51 7.38 11.02
N PHE A 183 8.41 7.19 10.25
CA PHE A 183 8.49 6.96 8.81
C PHE A 183 8.09 8.16 7.94
N ASN A 184 7.40 9.19 8.49
CA ASN A 184 7.03 10.38 7.74
C ASN A 184 8.13 11.45 7.69
N VAL A 185 9.21 11.31 8.43
CA VAL A 185 10.35 12.22 8.37
C VAL A 185 11.00 12.17 7.00
N ARG A 186 11.42 13.35 6.47
CA ARG A 186 12.33 13.41 5.34
C ARG A 186 13.66 12.84 5.80
N GLU A 187 14.18 11.83 5.11
CA GLU A 187 15.60 11.55 5.21
C GLU A 187 16.33 12.82 4.77
N ARG A 188 17.14 13.40 5.67
CA ARG A 188 18.08 14.42 5.27
C ARG A 188 19.02 13.72 4.30
N GLU A 189 19.10 14.18 3.06
CA GLU A 189 20.20 13.87 2.18
C GLU A 189 21.46 14.17 3.01
N ASN A 190 22.26 13.15 3.27
CA ASN A 190 23.60 13.34 3.79
C ASN A 190 24.40 14.02 2.66
N GLY A 191 24.16 15.33 2.51
CA GLY A 191 24.99 16.19 1.70
C GLY A 191 26.34 16.28 2.39
N ASN A 192 27.38 15.90 1.69
CA ASN A 192 28.76 16.24 1.93
C ASN A 192 28.86 17.73 2.30
N ASP A 193 29.07 18.01 3.57
CA ASP A 193 29.79 19.22 4.01
C ASP A 193 31.15 18.77 4.51
N GLU A 194 32.00 18.39 3.56
CA GLU A 194 33.45 18.50 3.71
C GLU A 194 33.89 19.80 3.04
N GLN A 195 34.14 20.83 3.84
CA GLN A 195 35.05 21.88 3.56
C GLN A 195 36.00 22.07 4.74
#